data_611d7a1450f721c181e5f8f22ae4b75d
#
_entry.id   611d7a1450f721c181e5f8f22ae4b75d
#
_cell.length_a   1.000
_cell.length_b   1.000
_cell.length_c   1.000
_cell.angle_alpha   90.00
_cell.angle_beta   90.00
_cell.angle_gamma   90.00
#
_symmetry.space_group_name_H-M   'P 1'
#
loop_
_entity.id
_entity.type
_entity.pdbx_description
1 polymer ?
#
loop_
_entity_poly.entity_id
_entity_poly.type
_entity_poly.pdbx_seq_one_letter_code
_entity_poly.pdbx_strand_id
1 'polypeptide(L)'
;MSPQQAVEAPRITCLAFPDSFFPHFHDVGRLSVESRISENTRAKLAARGHRIHPWPDYEFDASGVAVSLDLAPPSSDGRVLGSGADPRRSHYAISR
;
A
#
# COMPACT_ATOMS: atom_id res chain seq x y z
N MET A 1 -4.12 0.86 13.97
CA MET A 1 -3.74 -0.03 12.85
C MET A 1 -2.40 -0.69 13.17
N SER A 2 -2.32 -2.00 13.09
CA SER A 2 -1.04 -2.70 13.27
C SER A 2 -0.14 -2.53 12.03
N PRO A 3 1.19 -2.76 12.14
CA PRO A 3 2.07 -2.74 10.96
C PRO A 3 1.62 -3.71 9.86
N GLN A 4 1.14 -4.89 10.22
CA GLN A 4 0.62 -5.86 9.25
C GLN A 4 -0.63 -5.33 8.53
N GLN A 5 -1.59 -4.77 9.26
CA GLN A 5 -2.77 -4.14 8.65
C GLN A 5 -2.39 -2.98 7.71
N ALA A 6 -1.37 -2.22 8.07
CA ALA A 6 -0.91 -1.11 7.24
C ALA A 6 -0.33 -1.57 5.90
N VAL A 7 0.50 -2.63 5.90
CA VAL A 7 1.07 -3.15 4.65
C VAL A 7 0.08 -3.95 3.82
N GLU A 8 -0.94 -4.52 4.44
CA GLU A 8 -2.03 -5.22 3.74
C GLU A 8 -3.12 -4.28 3.20
N ALA A 9 -3.15 -3.03 3.62
CA ALA A 9 -4.17 -2.07 3.17
C ALA A 9 -4.25 -2.00 1.64
N PRO A 10 -5.45 -1.81 1.06
CA PRO A 10 -5.62 -1.67 -0.38
C PRO A 10 -4.80 -0.51 -0.93
N ARG A 11 -4.19 -0.71 -2.09
CA ARG A 11 -3.29 0.26 -2.71
C ARG A 11 -3.84 0.86 -3.98
N ILE A 12 -3.27 2.01 -4.29
CA ILE A 12 -3.45 2.70 -5.56
C ILE A 12 -2.07 3.00 -6.16
N THR A 13 -2.01 3.07 -7.48
CA THR A 13 -0.83 3.55 -8.21
C THR A 13 -1.24 4.58 -9.25
N CYS A 14 -0.56 5.72 -9.22
CA CYS A 14 -0.72 6.78 -10.20
C CYS A 14 0.42 6.71 -11.22
N LEU A 15 0.09 6.65 -12.49
CA LEU A 15 1.05 6.58 -13.60
C LEU A 15 1.25 7.93 -14.30
N ALA A 16 1.05 9.02 -13.57
CA ALA A 16 1.18 10.37 -14.13
C ALA A 16 2.62 10.81 -14.43
N PHE A 17 3.61 10.13 -13.85
CA PHE A 17 5.02 10.41 -14.07
C PHE A 17 5.67 9.33 -14.92
N PRO A 18 6.65 9.69 -15.77
CA PRO A 18 7.41 8.71 -16.53
C PRO A 18 8.16 7.73 -15.63
N ASP A 19 8.16 6.46 -16.00
CA ASP A 19 8.97 5.44 -15.36
C ASP A 19 10.46 5.76 -15.53
N SER A 20 11.27 5.39 -14.54
CA SER A 20 12.73 5.53 -14.60
C SER A 20 13.39 4.59 -15.61
N PHE A 21 12.71 3.52 -16.03
CA PHE A 21 13.21 2.57 -17.02
C PHE A 21 12.74 2.92 -18.43
N PHE A 22 13.60 2.73 -19.41
CA PHE A 22 13.22 2.87 -20.81
C PHE A 22 12.10 1.86 -21.18
N PRO A 23 11.04 2.24 -21.87
CA PRO A 23 10.78 3.50 -22.61
C PRO A 23 10.14 4.63 -21.80
N HIS A 24 10.28 4.67 -20.49
CA HIS A 24 9.74 5.70 -19.60
C HIS A 24 8.21 5.80 -19.68
N PHE A 25 7.55 4.67 -19.56
CA PHE A 25 6.09 4.58 -19.65
C PHE A 25 5.42 5.52 -18.65
N HIS A 26 4.39 6.21 -19.12
CA HIS A 26 3.49 7.00 -18.28
C HIS A 26 2.10 7.04 -18.91
N ASP A 27 1.09 7.24 -18.07
CA ASP A 27 -0.30 7.35 -18.51
C ASP A 27 -1.02 8.36 -17.61
N VAL A 28 -1.04 9.60 -18.07
CA VAL A 28 -1.63 10.72 -17.31
C VAL A 28 -3.12 10.49 -17.10
N GLY A 29 -3.56 10.64 -15.86
CA GLY A 29 -4.96 10.48 -15.47
C GLY A 29 -5.36 9.02 -15.17
N ARG A 30 -4.51 8.04 -15.43
CA ARG A 30 -4.76 6.65 -15.05
C ARG A 30 -4.45 6.43 -13.57
N LEU A 31 -5.40 5.87 -12.86
CA LEU A 31 -5.26 5.46 -11.47
C LEU A 31 -5.56 3.96 -11.37
N SER A 32 -4.53 3.17 -11.15
CA SER A 32 -4.71 1.75 -10.86
C SER A 32 -5.10 1.57 -9.40
N VAL A 33 -6.15 0.81 -9.15
CA VAL A 33 -6.70 0.59 -7.80
C VAL A 33 -6.90 -0.90 -7.56
N GLU A 34 -6.51 -1.37 -6.40
CA GLU A 34 -6.86 -2.73 -5.97
C GLU A 34 -8.38 -2.87 -5.80
N SER A 35 -8.91 -4.02 -6.19
CA SER A 35 -10.35 -4.30 -6.16
C SER A 35 -10.95 -4.28 -4.75
N ARG A 36 -10.15 -4.39 -3.71
CA ARG A 36 -10.56 -4.23 -2.30
C ARG A 36 -10.93 -2.79 -1.92
N ILE A 37 -10.58 -1.80 -2.75
CA ILE A 37 -11.08 -0.43 -2.58
C ILE A 37 -12.55 -0.41 -2.99
N SER A 38 -13.43 0.10 -2.11
CA SER A 38 -14.87 0.07 -2.32
C SER A 38 -15.29 0.70 -3.65
N GLU A 39 -16.32 0.14 -4.26
CA GLU A 39 -16.88 0.65 -5.51
C GLU A 39 -17.31 2.12 -5.39
N ASN A 40 -17.88 2.50 -4.25
CA ASN A 40 -18.27 3.89 -3.98
C ASN A 40 -17.05 4.84 -4.01
N THR A 41 -15.93 4.44 -3.43
CA THR A 41 -14.69 5.23 -3.48
C THR A 41 -14.16 5.33 -4.90
N ARG A 42 -14.15 4.22 -5.65
CA ARG A 42 -13.73 4.20 -7.06
C ARG A 42 -14.60 5.10 -7.91
N ALA A 43 -15.92 5.07 -7.72
CA ALA A 43 -16.87 5.94 -8.42
C ALA A 43 -16.62 7.42 -8.13
N LYS A 44 -16.36 7.79 -6.89
CA LYS A 44 -16.02 9.16 -6.50
C LYS A 44 -14.70 9.65 -7.13
N LEU A 45 -13.71 8.78 -7.22
CA LEU A 45 -12.44 9.09 -7.89
C LEU A 45 -12.65 9.28 -9.40
N ALA A 46 -13.44 8.42 -10.03
CA ALA A 46 -13.80 8.56 -11.45
C ALA A 46 -14.54 9.88 -11.71
N ALA A 47 -15.46 10.27 -10.83
CA ALA A 47 -16.19 11.55 -10.93
C ALA A 47 -15.26 12.78 -10.83
N ARG A 48 -14.09 12.62 -10.21
CA ARG A 48 -13.06 13.67 -10.13
C ARG A 48 -12.12 13.70 -11.35
N GLY A 49 -12.35 12.84 -12.35
CA GLY A 49 -11.60 12.82 -13.60
C GLY A 49 -10.50 11.74 -13.70
N HIS A 50 -10.37 10.88 -12.69
CA HIS A 50 -9.43 9.76 -12.78
C HIS A 50 -9.99 8.63 -13.65
N ARG A 51 -9.15 8.09 -14.53
CA ARG A 51 -9.46 6.85 -15.25
C ARG A 51 -9.10 5.68 -14.38
N ILE A 52 -10.10 5.03 -13.79
CA ILE A 52 -9.90 3.93 -12.87
C ILE A 52 -9.55 2.66 -13.64
N HIS A 53 -8.40 2.06 -13.30
CA HIS A 53 -7.98 0.78 -13.81
C HIS A 53 -8.01 -0.24 -12.68
N PRO A 54 -8.96 -1.19 -12.68
CA PRO A 54 -9.05 -2.22 -11.64
C PRO A 54 -7.80 -3.10 -11.62
N TRP A 55 -7.31 -3.39 -10.43
CA TRP A 55 -6.19 -4.29 -10.20
C TRP A 55 -6.63 -5.42 -9.28
N PRO A 56 -6.18 -6.66 -9.51
CA PRO A 56 -6.49 -7.76 -8.60
C PRO A 56 -5.99 -7.50 -7.18
N ASP A 57 -6.61 -8.19 -6.22
CA ASP A 57 -6.20 -8.11 -4.82
C ASP A 57 -4.79 -8.65 -4.64
N TYR A 58 -3.97 -7.91 -3.89
CA TYR A 58 -2.59 -8.30 -3.55
C TYR A 58 -1.65 -8.55 -4.75
N GLU A 59 -1.95 -8.02 -5.93
CA GLU A 59 -1.11 -8.19 -7.13
C GLU A 59 -0.49 -6.88 -7.60
N PHE A 60 0.13 -6.12 -6.70
CA PHE A 60 0.83 -4.88 -7.06
C PHE A 60 2.31 -5.11 -7.31
N ASP A 61 2.90 -4.30 -8.20
CA ASP A 61 4.33 -4.35 -8.52
C ASP A 61 5.22 -3.94 -7.37
N ALA A 62 4.71 -3.14 -6.45
CA ALA A 62 5.42 -2.68 -5.28
C ALA A 62 4.98 -3.41 -4.02
N SER A 63 5.92 -3.67 -3.13
CA SER A 63 5.67 -4.26 -1.83
C SER A 63 6.48 -3.55 -0.75
N GLY A 64 6.09 -3.73 0.49
CA GLY A 64 6.74 -3.09 1.61
C GLY A 64 6.87 -3.98 2.84
N VAL A 65 7.71 -3.56 3.73
CA VAL A 65 7.77 -4.07 5.10
C VAL A 65 7.59 -2.91 6.05
N ALA A 66 6.96 -3.15 7.19
CA ALA A 66 6.74 -2.14 8.20
C ALA A 66 7.29 -2.61 9.54
N VAL A 67 7.87 -1.67 10.27
CA VAL A 67 8.27 -1.85 11.67
C VAL A 67 7.69 -0.71 12.47
N SER A 68 7.11 -1.02 13.61
CA SER A 68 6.69 -0.02 14.58
C SER A 68 7.43 -0.20 15.90
N LEU A 69 7.68 0.91 16.54
CA LEU A 69 8.22 0.95 17.89
C LEU A 69 7.25 1.77 18.75
N ASP A 70 6.50 1.07 19.60
CA ASP A 70 5.67 1.73 20.58
C ASP A 70 6.49 1.98 21.83
N LEU A 71 6.72 3.27 22.10
CA LEU A 71 7.35 3.70 23.34
C LEU A 71 6.31 3.61 24.45
N ALA A 72 6.44 2.59 25.28
CA ALA A 72 5.62 2.47 26.47
C ALA A 72 5.83 3.66 27.42
N PRO A 73 4.83 4.05 28.24
CA PRO A 73 4.98 5.10 29.23
C PRO A 73 6.23 4.85 30.12
N PRO A 74 6.88 5.91 30.63
CA PRO A 74 8.09 5.76 31.46
C PRO A 74 7.96 4.84 32.67
N SER A 75 6.74 4.52 33.08
CA SER A 75 6.41 3.61 34.20
C SER A 75 6.35 2.14 33.83
N SER A 76 6.52 1.76 32.55
CA SER A 76 6.47 0.37 32.12
C SER A 76 7.80 -0.07 31.51
N ASP A 77 8.27 -1.26 31.86
CA ASP A 77 9.56 -1.83 31.41
C ASP A 77 9.50 -2.37 29.96
N GLY A 78 8.50 -2.00 29.14
CA GLY A 78 8.28 -2.64 27.87
C GLY A 78 8.32 -1.70 26.67
N ARG A 79 9.21 -1.98 25.72
CA ARG A 79 9.07 -1.55 24.31
C ARG A 79 8.34 -2.63 23.56
N VAL A 80 7.26 -2.28 22.87
CA VAL A 80 6.58 -3.19 21.98
C VAL A 80 7.06 -2.95 20.56
N LEU A 81 7.67 -3.98 19.96
CA LEU A 81 8.08 -3.96 18.57
C LEU A 81 7.00 -4.65 17.74
N GLY A 82 6.46 -3.95 16.77
CA GLY A 82 5.56 -4.51 15.78
C GLY A 82 6.26 -4.65 14.44
N SER A 83 5.91 -5.67 13.69
CA SER A 83 6.40 -5.86 12.33
C SER A 83 5.28 -6.31 11.41
N GLY A 84 5.43 -6.01 10.11
CA GLY A 84 4.50 -6.43 9.08
C GLY A 84 5.22 -6.68 7.77
N ALA A 85 4.82 -7.73 7.05
CA ALA A 85 5.32 -8.05 5.73
C ALA A 85 4.17 -8.06 4.72
N ASP A 86 4.41 -7.45 3.57
CA ASP A 86 3.43 -7.34 2.50
C ASP A 86 3.19 -8.70 1.83
N PRO A 87 1.95 -9.18 1.77
CA PRO A 87 1.64 -10.45 1.12
C PRO A 87 1.77 -10.43 -0.41
N ARG A 88 1.93 -9.25 -1.02
CA ARG A 88 2.05 -9.10 -2.48
C ARG A 88 3.35 -9.67 -3.03
N ARG A 89 4.34 -9.86 -2.18
CA ARG A 89 5.62 -10.49 -2.50
C ARG A 89 6.08 -11.38 -1.35
N SER A 90 7.08 -12.21 -1.62
CA SER A 90 7.66 -13.10 -0.59
C SER A 90 8.56 -12.32 0.37
N HIS A 91 7.95 -11.81 1.43
CA HIS A 91 8.64 -11.12 2.50
C HIS A 91 8.38 -11.79 3.84
N TYR A 92 9.29 -11.59 4.77
CA TYR A 92 9.16 -12.05 6.14
C TYR A 92 9.27 -10.90 7.12
N ALA A 93 8.48 -10.96 8.19
CA ALA A 93 8.58 -10.05 9.32
C ALA A 93 8.68 -10.86 10.60
N ILE A 94 9.72 -10.63 11.37
CA ILE A 94 9.96 -11.27 12.66
C ILE A 94 10.15 -10.20 13.71
N SER A 95 9.40 -10.29 14.81
CA SER A 95 9.56 -9.45 15.99
C SER A 95 9.85 -10.30 17.22
N ARG A 96 10.64 -9.75 18.14
CA ARG A 96 10.95 -10.35 19.44
C ARG A 96 10.57 -9.40 20.56
#